data_5e4ff56e85d8e5dea47778f5788c7d14
#
_entry.id   5e4ff56e85d8e5dea47778f5788c7d14
#
_cell.length_a   1.000
_cell.length_b   1.000
_cell.length_c   1.000
_cell.angle_alpha   90.00
_cell.angle_beta   90.00
_cell.angle_gamma   90.00
#
_symmetry.space_group_name_H-M   'P 1'
#
loop_
_entity.id
_entity.type
_entity.pdbx_description
1 polymer ?
#
loop_
_entity_poly.entity_id
_entity_poly.type
_entity_poly.pdbx_seq_one_letter_code
_entity_poly.pdbx_strand_id
1 'polypeptide(L)'
;TDRSRGLGDVYKRQNIDYYFKASFDKANRTSILSYRGPGIEEGLRILKKIKTKYGLKIVTDIHEPWQAEKAAQVADIIQIPAFLCRQTDLLVAAADTGKVINIKKAQFLAPWDMANVIKKVEVSGNKNILLCERGTTFGYNTLIVDMTGIVELKKFGYPVVFDATHSVQKPGGKGNATGGNREYVEPLAKAAVAAGADGLFFEVHPEPDKALSDGPNMVKLDEFEEMLKRVIKVYNSVR
;
A
#
# COMPACT_ATOMS: atom_id res chain seq x y z
N THR A 1 -17.68 -6.34 -6.61
CA THR A 1 -17.44 -6.58 -8.06
C THR A 1 -17.51 -5.30 -8.88
N ASP A 2 -18.42 -4.38 -8.60
CA ASP A 2 -18.49 -3.09 -9.31
C ASP A 2 -17.33 -2.15 -8.98
N ARG A 3 -16.72 -2.30 -7.82
CA ARG A 3 -15.54 -1.51 -7.38
C ARG A 3 -14.33 -1.72 -8.29
N SER A 4 -14.02 -2.97 -8.63
CA SER A 4 -12.89 -3.28 -9.53
C SER A 4 -13.15 -2.81 -10.96
N ARG A 5 -14.41 -2.76 -11.38
CA ARG A 5 -14.82 -2.28 -12.70
C ARG A 5 -14.63 -0.76 -12.83
N GLY A 6 -15.15 0.02 -11.86
CA GLY A 6 -14.99 1.47 -11.86
C GLY A 6 -13.54 1.93 -11.84
N LEU A 7 -12.72 1.33 -10.96
CA LEU A 7 -11.28 1.62 -10.90
C LEU A 7 -10.55 1.18 -12.18
N GLY A 8 -10.92 0.00 -12.75
CA GLY A 8 -10.35 -0.49 -14.00
C GLY A 8 -10.54 0.46 -15.17
N ASP A 9 -11.68 1.13 -15.25
CA ASP A 9 -11.96 2.09 -16.31
C ASP A 9 -11.21 3.42 -16.11
N VAL A 10 -11.02 3.85 -14.85
CA VAL A 10 -10.27 5.08 -14.54
C VAL A 10 -8.81 4.98 -14.99
N TYR A 11 -8.08 3.92 -14.65
CA TYR A 11 -6.66 3.82 -15.01
C TYR A 11 -6.44 3.67 -16.52
N LYS A 12 -7.33 2.94 -17.22
CA LYS A 12 -7.26 2.80 -18.68
C LYS A 12 -7.38 4.14 -19.40
N ARG A 13 -8.32 4.98 -18.95
CA ARG A 13 -8.50 6.31 -19.52
C ARG A 13 -7.31 7.25 -19.26
N GLN A 14 -6.55 7.02 -18.20
CA GLN A 14 -5.40 7.83 -17.83
C GLN A 14 -4.06 7.26 -18.34
N ASN A 15 -4.05 6.12 -19.02
CA ASN A 15 -2.86 5.42 -19.53
C ASN A 15 -1.79 5.21 -18.43
N ILE A 16 -2.20 4.68 -17.29
CA ILE A 16 -1.34 4.35 -16.15
C ILE A 16 -1.37 2.86 -15.84
N ASP A 17 -0.26 2.32 -15.35
CA ASP A 17 -0.21 0.96 -14.82
C ASP A 17 -1.03 0.86 -13.54
N TYR A 18 -1.92 -0.13 -13.50
CA TYR A 18 -2.81 -0.34 -12.36
C TYR A 18 -2.64 -1.74 -11.78
N TYR A 19 -2.54 -1.78 -10.46
CA TYR A 19 -2.46 -2.98 -9.66
C TYR A 19 -3.61 -3.00 -8.66
N PHE A 20 -4.43 -4.06 -8.68
CA PHE A 20 -5.52 -4.21 -7.74
C PHE A 20 -5.02 -4.80 -6.42
N LYS A 21 -5.21 -4.08 -5.32
CA LYS A 21 -4.81 -4.53 -3.99
C LYS A 21 -6.02 -4.85 -3.11
N ALA A 22 -6.01 -6.03 -2.50
CA ALA A 22 -6.87 -6.34 -1.36
C ALA A 22 -6.17 -7.29 -0.38
N SER A 23 -6.56 -7.20 0.88
CA SER A 23 -6.09 -8.08 1.94
C SER A 23 -7.06 -9.24 2.14
N PHE A 24 -6.56 -10.42 2.40
CA PHE A 24 -7.37 -11.56 2.86
C PHE A 24 -7.57 -11.55 4.37
N ASP A 25 -6.73 -10.83 5.11
CA ASP A 25 -6.82 -10.62 6.55
C ASP A 25 -6.35 -9.21 6.93
N LYS A 26 -6.98 -8.60 7.91
CA LYS A 26 -6.57 -7.37 8.59
C LYS A 26 -5.96 -7.74 9.94
N ALA A 27 -4.74 -8.31 9.93
CA ALA A 27 -4.13 -8.96 11.10
C ALA A 27 -3.80 -8.02 12.27
N ASN A 28 -3.62 -6.72 12.02
CA ASN A 28 -3.21 -5.73 13.02
C ASN A 28 -4.32 -4.76 13.45
N ARG A 29 -5.57 -5.22 13.49
CA ARG A 29 -6.69 -4.38 13.96
C ARG A 29 -6.52 -3.94 15.42
N THR A 30 -6.92 -2.69 15.72
CA THR A 30 -6.88 -2.15 17.08
C THR A 30 -7.77 -2.93 18.04
N SER A 31 -8.99 -3.25 17.64
CA SER A 31 -9.94 -4.03 18.45
C SER A 31 -9.98 -5.48 17.98
N ILE A 32 -9.97 -6.41 18.94
CA ILE A 32 -10.14 -7.86 18.68
C ILE A 32 -11.50 -8.19 18.04
N LEU A 33 -12.50 -7.33 18.25
CA LEU A 33 -13.86 -7.49 17.71
C LEU A 33 -13.99 -6.94 16.28
N SER A 34 -12.96 -6.30 15.73
CA SER A 34 -13.02 -5.74 14.38
C SER A 34 -13.04 -6.84 13.33
N TYR A 35 -13.71 -6.56 12.22
CA TYR A 35 -13.70 -7.44 11.05
C TYR A 35 -12.27 -7.69 10.55
N ARG A 36 -11.90 -8.96 10.40
CA ARG A 36 -10.56 -9.40 10.01
C ARG A 36 -10.43 -9.68 8.51
N GLY A 37 -11.47 -10.09 7.85
CA GLY A 37 -11.43 -10.50 6.44
C GLY A 37 -11.96 -11.93 6.25
N PRO A 38 -11.94 -12.44 4.99
CA PRO A 38 -12.45 -13.78 4.66
C PRO A 38 -11.47 -14.90 5.00
N GLY A 39 -10.24 -14.60 5.42
CA GLY A 39 -9.16 -15.57 5.58
C GLY A 39 -8.43 -15.88 4.26
N ILE A 40 -7.29 -16.58 4.36
CA ILE A 40 -6.36 -16.75 3.25
C ILE A 40 -6.97 -17.55 2.08
N GLU A 41 -7.62 -18.67 2.33
CA GLU A 41 -8.13 -19.55 1.26
C GLU A 41 -9.20 -18.84 0.42
N GLU A 42 -10.21 -18.29 1.10
CA GLU A 42 -11.30 -17.60 0.42
C GLU A 42 -10.82 -16.27 -0.19
N GLY A 43 -9.96 -15.53 0.51
CA GLY A 43 -9.40 -14.29 0.01
C GLY A 43 -8.59 -14.49 -1.27
N LEU A 44 -7.73 -15.50 -1.33
CA LEU A 44 -6.96 -15.81 -2.53
C LEU A 44 -7.86 -16.32 -3.66
N ARG A 45 -8.91 -17.09 -3.36
CA ARG A 45 -9.90 -17.50 -4.35
C ARG A 45 -10.60 -16.30 -4.98
N ILE A 46 -11.00 -15.33 -4.18
CA ILE A 46 -11.61 -14.07 -4.67
C ILE A 46 -10.63 -13.28 -5.53
N LEU A 47 -9.39 -13.10 -5.08
CA LEU A 47 -8.35 -12.39 -5.83
C LEU A 47 -8.03 -13.06 -7.18
N LYS A 48 -7.96 -14.40 -7.21
CA LYS A 48 -7.79 -15.16 -8.45
C LYS A 48 -8.94 -14.93 -9.42
N LYS A 49 -10.17 -14.91 -8.93
CA LYS A 49 -11.36 -14.60 -9.75
C LYS A 49 -11.29 -13.19 -10.35
N ILE A 50 -10.88 -12.19 -9.56
CA ILE A 50 -10.68 -10.81 -10.02
C ILE A 50 -9.60 -10.75 -11.11
N LYS A 51 -8.44 -11.37 -10.83
CA LYS A 51 -7.31 -11.47 -11.78
C LYS A 51 -7.77 -12.00 -13.14
N THR A 52 -8.44 -13.15 -13.11
CA THR A 52 -8.88 -13.83 -14.36
C THR A 52 -9.98 -13.05 -15.08
N LYS A 53 -10.98 -12.57 -14.34
CA LYS A 53 -12.16 -11.89 -14.93
C LYS A 53 -11.84 -10.54 -15.55
N TYR A 54 -10.92 -9.78 -14.93
CA TYR A 54 -10.64 -8.40 -15.33
C TYR A 54 -9.24 -8.20 -15.93
N GLY A 55 -8.40 -9.25 -15.98
CA GLY A 55 -7.03 -9.16 -16.49
C GLY A 55 -6.13 -8.26 -15.63
N LEU A 56 -6.41 -8.14 -14.33
CA LEU A 56 -5.68 -7.24 -13.43
C LEU A 56 -4.49 -7.92 -12.77
N LYS A 57 -3.41 -7.17 -12.57
CA LYS A 57 -2.31 -7.57 -11.68
C LYS A 57 -2.75 -7.41 -10.22
N ILE A 58 -2.38 -8.36 -9.38
CA ILE A 58 -2.86 -8.47 -8.00
C ILE A 58 -1.74 -8.16 -7.01
N VAL A 59 -2.07 -7.34 -6.01
CA VAL A 59 -1.27 -7.12 -4.80
C VAL A 59 -2.04 -7.65 -3.60
N THR A 60 -1.38 -8.42 -2.74
CA THR A 60 -1.92 -8.77 -1.41
C THR A 60 -0.83 -8.73 -0.36
N ASP A 61 -1.20 -8.47 0.87
CA ASP A 61 -0.28 -8.46 2.01
C ASP A 61 -0.27 -9.82 2.73
N ILE A 62 0.90 -10.14 3.31
CA ILE A 62 1.10 -11.32 4.15
C ILE A 62 1.54 -10.90 5.55
N HIS A 63 1.27 -11.74 6.55
CA HIS A 63 1.53 -11.44 7.96
C HIS A 63 2.39 -12.50 8.64
N GLU A 64 2.41 -13.72 8.08
CA GLU A 64 3.15 -14.87 8.56
C GLU A 64 3.95 -15.50 7.42
N PRO A 65 5.16 -16.05 7.67
CA PRO A 65 6.02 -16.63 6.64
C PRO A 65 5.32 -17.70 5.78
N TRP A 66 4.54 -18.58 6.38
CA TRP A 66 3.83 -19.68 5.69
C TRP A 66 2.79 -19.20 4.66
N GLN A 67 2.37 -17.94 4.74
CA GLN A 67 1.39 -17.36 3.81
C GLN A 67 2.03 -16.99 2.47
N ALA A 68 3.36 -16.81 2.42
CA ALA A 68 4.07 -16.27 1.26
C ALA A 68 3.87 -17.14 0.02
N GLU A 69 4.14 -18.45 0.12
CA GLU A 69 4.00 -19.38 -0.99
C GLU A 69 2.56 -19.46 -1.51
N LYS A 70 1.58 -19.50 -0.61
CA LYS A 70 0.16 -19.50 -1.00
C LYS A 70 -0.24 -18.21 -1.71
N ALA A 71 0.15 -17.06 -1.18
CA ALA A 71 -0.13 -15.76 -1.78
C ALA A 71 0.51 -15.62 -3.17
N ALA A 72 1.72 -16.15 -3.36
CA ALA A 72 2.47 -16.11 -4.60
C ALA A 72 1.79 -16.84 -5.78
N GLN A 73 0.90 -17.79 -5.50
CA GLN A 73 0.12 -18.50 -6.54
C GLN A 73 -0.87 -17.57 -7.26
N VAL A 74 -1.25 -16.46 -6.63
CA VAL A 74 -2.25 -15.52 -7.17
C VAL A 74 -1.67 -14.12 -7.34
N ALA A 75 -0.92 -13.63 -6.35
CA ALA A 75 -0.39 -12.28 -6.33
C ALA A 75 0.77 -12.12 -7.33
N ASP A 76 0.84 -10.96 -7.96
CA ASP A 76 1.97 -10.50 -8.76
C ASP A 76 2.96 -9.72 -7.89
N ILE A 77 2.44 -9.05 -6.85
CA ILE A 77 3.20 -8.32 -5.86
C ILE A 77 2.76 -8.79 -4.46
N ILE A 78 3.70 -9.17 -3.63
CA ILE A 78 3.49 -9.47 -2.21
C ILE A 78 3.85 -8.25 -1.39
N GLN A 79 2.94 -7.78 -0.55
CA GLN A 79 3.17 -6.64 0.32
C GLN A 79 3.54 -7.07 1.73
N ILE A 80 4.59 -6.46 2.27
CA ILE A 80 4.96 -6.55 3.67
C ILE A 80 4.38 -5.33 4.41
N PRO A 81 3.49 -5.53 5.39
CA PRO A 81 2.94 -4.45 6.20
C PRO A 81 4.00 -3.67 6.95
N ALA A 82 3.74 -2.38 7.20
CA ALA A 82 4.70 -1.49 7.84
C ALA A 82 5.20 -2.00 9.20
N PHE A 83 4.31 -2.50 10.06
CA PHE A 83 4.70 -3.02 11.38
C PHE A 83 5.62 -4.24 11.31
N LEU A 84 5.59 -4.98 10.20
CA LEU A 84 6.32 -6.22 10.01
C LEU A 84 7.56 -6.07 9.10
N CYS A 85 7.88 -4.86 8.66
CA CYS A 85 8.92 -4.64 7.66
C CYS A 85 10.34 -5.05 8.13
N ARG A 86 10.56 -5.27 9.43
CA ARG A 86 11.83 -5.74 9.99
C ARG A 86 11.89 -7.26 10.24
N GLN A 87 10.77 -7.96 10.14
CA GLN A 87 10.67 -9.40 10.44
C GLN A 87 11.45 -10.23 9.42
N THR A 88 12.57 -10.80 9.85
CA THR A 88 13.52 -11.47 8.95
C THR A 88 12.87 -12.65 8.24
N ASP A 89 12.22 -13.56 8.97
CA ASP A 89 11.64 -14.76 8.40
C ASP A 89 10.52 -14.45 7.41
N LEU A 90 9.73 -13.39 7.67
CA LEU A 90 8.68 -12.95 6.76
C LEU A 90 9.25 -12.37 5.47
N LEU A 91 10.33 -11.57 5.56
CA LEU A 91 11.01 -11.00 4.39
C LEU A 91 11.67 -12.08 3.54
N VAL A 92 12.35 -13.04 4.18
CA VAL A 92 12.98 -14.18 3.50
C VAL A 92 11.92 -15.03 2.79
N ALA A 93 10.87 -15.44 3.50
CA ALA A 93 9.79 -16.22 2.89
C ALA A 93 9.11 -15.49 1.70
N ALA A 94 8.92 -14.18 1.81
CA ALA A 94 8.41 -13.39 0.69
C ALA A 94 9.40 -13.37 -0.48
N ALA A 95 10.70 -13.16 -0.21
CA ALA A 95 11.75 -13.11 -1.22
C ALA A 95 11.88 -14.43 -1.99
N ASP A 96 11.80 -15.56 -1.30
CA ASP A 96 11.91 -16.92 -1.85
C ASP A 96 10.81 -17.24 -2.88
N THR A 97 9.70 -16.51 -2.86
CA THR A 97 8.64 -16.63 -3.87
C THR A 97 9.04 -16.13 -5.26
N GLY A 98 10.12 -15.34 -5.38
CA GLY A 98 10.54 -14.68 -6.62
C GLY A 98 9.60 -13.58 -7.11
N LYS A 99 8.53 -13.25 -6.37
CA LYS A 99 7.58 -12.16 -6.71
C LYS A 99 8.20 -10.80 -6.44
N VAL A 100 7.55 -9.75 -6.93
CA VAL A 100 7.86 -8.39 -6.53
C VAL A 100 7.43 -8.20 -5.06
N ILE A 101 8.32 -7.67 -4.22
CA ILE A 101 8.05 -7.45 -2.81
C ILE A 101 7.88 -5.96 -2.56
N ASN A 102 6.65 -5.54 -2.23
CA ASN A 102 6.36 -4.17 -1.83
C ASN A 102 6.50 -4.03 -0.31
N ILE A 103 7.51 -3.33 0.16
CA ILE A 103 7.83 -3.20 1.58
C ILE A 103 7.39 -1.83 2.08
N LYS A 104 6.37 -1.79 2.93
CA LYS A 104 5.95 -0.55 3.58
C LYS A 104 6.93 -0.20 4.70
N LYS A 105 7.56 0.98 4.58
CA LYS A 105 8.41 1.51 5.64
C LYS A 105 7.60 1.70 6.93
N ALA A 106 8.09 1.16 8.05
CA ALA A 106 7.44 1.38 9.33
C ALA A 106 7.47 2.86 9.74
N GLN A 107 6.46 3.24 10.51
CA GLN A 107 6.33 4.62 11.02
C GLN A 107 7.45 5.00 11.98
N PHE A 108 8.11 4.02 12.58
CA PHE A 108 9.22 4.18 13.52
C PHE A 108 10.60 4.10 12.86
N LEU A 109 10.69 3.80 11.55
CA LEU A 109 11.97 3.73 10.83
C LEU A 109 12.30 5.04 10.12
N ALA A 110 13.58 5.41 10.18
CA ALA A 110 14.13 6.40 9.28
C ALA A 110 14.25 5.81 7.86
N PRO A 111 14.21 6.63 6.79
CA PRO A 111 14.32 6.14 5.41
C PRO A 111 15.60 5.32 5.17
N TRP A 112 16.73 5.74 5.72
CA TRP A 112 18.03 5.04 5.57
C TRP A 112 18.09 3.69 6.29
N ASP A 113 17.27 3.44 7.31
CA ASP A 113 17.19 2.15 8.00
C ASP A 113 16.60 1.05 7.11
N MET A 114 15.94 1.44 6.02
CA MET A 114 15.43 0.50 5.03
C MET A 114 16.56 -0.27 4.31
N ALA A 115 17.80 0.21 4.37
CA ALA A 115 18.96 -0.53 3.86
C ALA A 115 19.05 -1.96 4.44
N ASN A 116 18.81 -2.11 5.75
CA ASN A 116 18.84 -3.41 6.41
C ASN A 116 17.66 -4.31 6.01
N VAL A 117 16.51 -3.73 5.72
CA VAL A 117 15.33 -4.45 5.25
C VAL A 117 15.56 -4.94 3.82
N ILE A 118 16.04 -4.07 2.94
CA ILE A 118 16.42 -4.38 1.55
C ILE A 118 17.44 -5.52 1.52
N LYS A 119 18.48 -5.42 2.36
CA LYS A 119 19.56 -6.41 2.42
C LYS A 119 19.06 -7.82 2.71
N LYS A 120 18.05 -7.98 3.56
CA LYS A 120 17.45 -9.29 3.86
C LYS A 120 16.81 -9.92 2.63
N VAL A 121 16.11 -9.13 1.81
CA VAL A 121 15.49 -9.59 0.56
C VAL A 121 16.54 -9.90 -0.51
N GLU A 122 17.55 -9.04 -0.65
CA GLU A 122 18.65 -9.24 -1.61
C GLU A 122 19.48 -10.48 -1.34
N VAL A 123 19.81 -10.75 -0.07
CA VAL A 123 20.60 -11.94 0.33
C VAL A 123 19.83 -13.23 0.08
N SER A 124 18.51 -13.20 0.10
CA SER A 124 17.64 -14.30 -0.33
C SER A 124 17.54 -14.45 -1.87
N GLY A 125 18.32 -13.67 -2.63
CA GLY A 125 18.39 -13.77 -4.10
C GLY A 125 17.34 -13.00 -4.86
N ASN A 126 16.47 -12.24 -4.19
CA ASN A 126 15.41 -11.47 -4.84
C ASN A 126 15.76 -9.97 -4.89
N LYS A 127 15.75 -9.39 -6.08
CA LYS A 127 15.98 -7.96 -6.33
C LYS A 127 14.72 -7.23 -6.85
N ASN A 128 13.58 -7.90 -6.88
CA ASN A 128 12.32 -7.31 -7.32
C ASN A 128 11.66 -6.61 -6.13
N ILE A 129 12.13 -5.42 -5.77
CA ILE A 129 11.72 -4.68 -4.57
C ILE A 129 11.00 -3.38 -4.97
N LEU A 130 9.92 -3.08 -4.28
CA LEU A 130 9.31 -1.75 -4.21
C LEU A 130 9.40 -1.25 -2.77
N LEU A 131 9.78 -0.01 -2.57
CA LEU A 131 9.78 0.63 -1.26
C LEU A 131 8.54 1.51 -1.13
N CYS A 132 7.85 1.46 0.01
CA CYS A 132 6.64 2.23 0.18
C CYS A 132 6.75 3.17 1.39
N GLU A 133 6.72 4.47 1.12
CA GLU A 133 6.61 5.52 2.15
C GLU A 133 5.14 5.68 2.56
N ARG A 134 4.88 5.80 3.87
CA ARG A 134 3.53 5.92 4.43
C ARG A 134 3.44 6.82 5.67
N GLY A 135 4.42 7.66 5.89
CA GLY A 135 4.52 8.55 7.03
C GLY A 135 5.30 7.97 8.21
N THR A 136 5.69 8.87 9.08
CA THR A 136 6.49 8.62 10.28
C THR A 136 5.75 9.14 11.50
N THR A 137 5.84 8.43 12.63
CA THR A 137 5.26 8.85 13.90
C THR A 137 5.88 10.17 14.36
N PHE A 138 5.04 11.12 14.74
CA PHE A 138 5.43 12.40 15.32
C PHE A 138 4.60 12.66 16.58
N GLY A 139 5.16 12.30 17.73
CA GLY A 139 4.42 12.26 18.98
C GLY A 139 3.37 11.13 19.01
N TYR A 140 2.33 11.30 19.83
CA TYR A 140 1.26 10.31 19.96
C TYR A 140 0.17 10.51 18.91
N ASN A 141 -0.31 9.42 18.33
CA ASN A 141 -1.47 9.36 17.42
C ASN A 141 -1.38 10.29 16.18
N THR A 142 -0.17 10.75 15.84
CA THR A 142 0.07 11.67 14.72
C THR A 142 1.13 11.11 13.79
N LEU A 143 0.87 11.21 12.50
CA LEU A 143 1.84 10.93 11.45
C LEU A 143 2.17 12.21 10.69
N ILE A 144 3.42 12.32 10.26
CA ILE A 144 3.88 13.31 9.29
C ILE A 144 4.52 12.59 8.12
N VAL A 145 4.55 13.24 6.97
CA VAL A 145 5.30 12.76 5.80
C VAL A 145 6.47 13.71 5.57
N ASP A 146 7.67 13.19 5.73
CA ASP A 146 8.87 13.86 5.26
C ASP A 146 9.07 13.54 3.77
N MET A 147 8.83 14.52 2.91
CA MET A 147 8.99 14.34 1.45
C MET A 147 10.45 14.08 1.04
N THR A 148 11.43 14.51 1.85
CA THR A 148 12.84 14.18 1.62
C THR A 148 13.09 12.68 1.79
N GLY A 149 12.28 12.00 2.58
CA GLY A 149 12.34 10.55 2.77
C GLY A 149 12.11 9.76 1.48
N ILE A 150 11.31 10.28 0.53
CA ILE A 150 11.14 9.69 -0.80
C ILE A 150 12.47 9.74 -1.57
N VAL A 151 13.15 10.88 -1.53
CA VAL A 151 14.46 11.06 -2.17
C VAL A 151 15.50 10.13 -1.56
N GLU A 152 15.52 9.99 -0.23
CA GLU A 152 16.44 9.09 0.47
C GLU A 152 16.16 7.61 0.10
N LEU A 153 14.91 7.19 0.04
CA LEU A 153 14.54 5.83 -0.36
C LEU A 153 14.97 5.53 -1.82
N LYS A 154 14.87 6.50 -2.73
CA LYS A 154 15.30 6.33 -4.12
C LYS A 154 16.81 6.10 -4.28
N LYS A 155 17.64 6.53 -3.33
CA LYS A 155 19.10 6.30 -3.36
C LYS A 155 19.46 4.82 -3.33
N PHE A 156 18.55 3.95 -2.85
CA PHE A 156 18.75 2.49 -2.89
C PHE A 156 18.59 1.88 -4.29
N GLY A 157 18.16 2.66 -5.30
CA GLY A 157 18.01 2.20 -6.68
C GLY A 157 16.73 1.41 -6.94
N TYR A 158 15.79 1.37 -6.00
CA TYR A 158 14.48 0.72 -6.14
C TYR A 158 13.37 1.75 -6.36
N PRO A 159 12.29 1.38 -7.09
CA PRO A 159 11.13 2.25 -7.22
C PRO A 159 10.47 2.52 -5.87
N VAL A 160 10.00 3.74 -5.69
CA VAL A 160 9.35 4.20 -4.46
C VAL A 160 7.87 4.47 -4.72
N VAL A 161 7.02 3.80 -3.97
CA VAL A 161 5.57 4.01 -3.91
C VAL A 161 5.24 4.89 -2.72
N PHE A 162 4.36 5.84 -2.89
CA PHE A 162 3.83 6.62 -1.78
C PHE A 162 2.39 6.18 -1.45
N ASP A 163 2.15 5.77 -0.22
CA ASP A 163 0.82 5.43 0.29
C ASP A 163 0.11 6.69 0.79
N ALA A 164 -0.69 7.29 -0.07
CA ALA A 164 -1.35 8.57 0.19
C ALA A 164 -2.46 8.47 1.24
N THR A 165 -3.11 7.30 1.34
CA THR A 165 -4.24 7.11 2.27
C THR A 165 -3.83 6.73 3.68
N HIS A 166 -2.80 5.89 3.84
CA HIS A 166 -2.33 5.55 5.17
C HIS A 166 -1.40 6.61 5.79
N SER A 167 -0.85 7.51 5.00
CA SER A 167 -0.02 8.62 5.48
C SER A 167 -0.81 9.67 6.26
N VAL A 168 -2.13 9.75 6.04
CA VAL A 168 -3.03 10.70 6.72
C VAL A 168 -3.79 10.09 7.90
N GLN A 169 -3.44 8.87 8.30
CA GLN A 169 -4.01 8.21 9.46
C GLN A 169 -3.68 8.95 10.76
N LYS A 170 -4.60 8.85 11.71
CA LYS A 170 -4.38 9.15 13.14
C LYS A 170 -4.48 7.83 13.90
N PRO A 171 -3.38 7.10 14.08
CA PRO A 171 -3.40 5.78 14.71
C PRO A 171 -3.98 5.85 16.11
N GLY A 172 -5.00 5.03 16.40
CA GLY A 172 -5.68 5.05 17.71
C GLY A 172 -6.46 6.35 18.04
N GLY A 173 -6.59 7.29 17.11
CA GLY A 173 -7.18 8.61 17.35
C GLY A 173 -8.67 8.61 17.68
N LYS A 174 -9.34 7.45 17.58
CA LYS A 174 -10.73 7.23 17.99
C LYS A 174 -10.86 6.15 19.08
N GLY A 175 -9.79 5.92 19.86
CA GLY A 175 -9.75 4.85 20.88
C GLY A 175 -9.72 3.46 20.24
N ASN A 176 -10.87 2.90 19.92
CA ASN A 176 -11.01 1.55 19.36
C ASN A 176 -10.82 1.50 17.82
N ALA A 177 -10.55 2.63 17.17
CA ALA A 177 -10.37 2.73 15.72
C ALA A 177 -9.35 3.80 15.33
N THR A 178 -8.79 3.65 14.14
CA THR A 178 -7.93 4.65 13.52
C THR A 178 -8.78 5.81 12.99
N GLY A 179 -8.38 7.04 13.30
CA GLY A 179 -8.88 8.27 12.68
C GLY A 179 -8.07 8.64 11.44
N GLY A 180 -8.40 9.74 10.81
CA GLY A 180 -7.65 10.28 9.68
C GLY A 180 -8.29 11.51 9.05
N ASN A 181 -7.53 12.14 8.14
CA ASN A 181 -7.91 13.36 7.45
C ASN A 181 -7.84 13.15 5.92
N ARG A 182 -8.94 12.68 5.34
CA ARG A 182 -9.07 12.42 3.88
C ARG A 182 -8.68 13.63 3.02
N GLU A 183 -8.95 14.84 3.48
CA GLU A 183 -8.64 16.09 2.78
C GLU A 183 -7.15 16.28 2.42
N TYR A 184 -6.24 15.61 3.16
CA TYR A 184 -4.81 15.69 2.90
C TYR A 184 -4.29 14.64 1.93
N VAL A 185 -5.11 13.68 1.50
CA VAL A 185 -4.68 12.60 0.58
C VAL A 185 -4.21 13.18 -0.74
N GLU A 186 -5.00 14.03 -1.38
CA GLU A 186 -4.62 14.66 -2.66
C GLU A 186 -3.41 15.59 -2.55
N PRO A 187 -3.33 16.54 -1.59
CA PRO A 187 -2.15 17.37 -1.40
C PRO A 187 -0.87 16.55 -1.21
N LEU A 188 -0.88 15.52 -0.38
CA LEU A 188 0.29 14.68 -0.13
C LEU A 188 0.64 13.81 -1.34
N ALA A 189 -0.34 13.30 -2.08
CA ALA A 189 -0.09 12.57 -3.32
C ALA A 189 0.62 13.45 -4.36
N LYS A 190 0.19 14.69 -4.54
CA LYS A 190 0.85 15.67 -5.42
C LYS A 190 2.26 15.99 -4.98
N ALA A 191 2.47 16.23 -3.68
CA ALA A 191 3.79 16.50 -3.12
C ALA A 191 4.74 15.31 -3.29
N ALA A 192 4.26 14.08 -3.06
CA ALA A 192 5.06 12.87 -3.23
C ALA A 192 5.49 12.65 -4.69
N VAL A 193 4.58 12.89 -5.64
CA VAL A 193 4.89 12.82 -7.08
C VAL A 193 5.93 13.88 -7.46
N ALA A 194 5.78 15.12 -6.96
CA ALA A 194 6.76 16.18 -7.18
C ALA A 194 8.12 15.86 -6.54
N ALA A 195 8.15 15.17 -5.39
CA ALA A 195 9.37 14.68 -4.75
C ALA A 195 9.99 13.47 -5.46
N GLY A 196 9.34 12.92 -6.49
CA GLY A 196 9.88 11.85 -7.34
C GLY A 196 9.39 10.44 -7.04
N ALA A 197 8.27 10.26 -6.33
CA ALA A 197 7.64 8.96 -6.19
C ALA A 197 7.32 8.33 -7.56
N ASP A 198 7.58 7.03 -7.71
CA ASP A 198 7.39 6.29 -8.96
C ASP A 198 5.98 5.71 -9.06
N GLY A 199 5.30 5.54 -7.94
CA GLY A 199 3.94 5.04 -7.87
C GLY A 199 3.18 5.58 -6.67
N LEU A 200 1.86 5.43 -6.71
CA LEU A 200 0.97 5.83 -5.63
C LEU A 200 0.09 4.66 -5.20
N PHE A 201 -0.20 4.61 -3.92
CA PHE A 201 -1.15 3.68 -3.34
C PHE A 201 -2.34 4.47 -2.76
N PHE A 202 -3.56 4.04 -3.12
CA PHE A 202 -4.79 4.61 -2.60
C PHE A 202 -5.75 3.52 -2.12
N GLU A 203 -6.41 3.73 -1.01
CA GLU A 203 -7.63 3.01 -0.64
C GLU A 203 -8.84 3.83 -1.09
N VAL A 204 -9.73 3.17 -1.82
CA VAL A 204 -10.91 3.80 -2.44
C VAL A 204 -12.16 3.02 -2.06
N HIS A 205 -13.23 3.73 -1.74
CA HIS A 205 -14.51 3.12 -1.41
C HIS A 205 -15.69 3.94 -1.97
N PRO A 206 -16.76 3.34 -2.48
CA PRO A 206 -17.95 4.09 -2.92
C PRO A 206 -18.56 4.96 -1.83
N GLU A 207 -18.62 4.41 -0.61
CA GLU A 207 -19.14 5.05 0.60
C GLU A 207 -18.14 4.88 1.74
N PRO A 208 -17.08 5.72 1.84
CA PRO A 208 -16.00 5.53 2.80
C PRO A 208 -16.47 5.41 4.26
N ASP A 209 -17.53 6.10 4.64
CA ASP A 209 -18.05 6.09 6.00
C ASP A 209 -18.72 4.74 6.39
N LYS A 210 -19.04 3.91 5.39
CA LYS A 210 -19.55 2.54 5.57
C LYS A 210 -18.45 1.48 5.41
N ALA A 211 -17.20 1.89 5.19
CA ALA A 211 -16.09 0.94 5.05
C ALA A 211 -15.84 0.16 6.34
N LEU A 212 -15.52 -1.13 6.20
CA LEU A 212 -15.24 -2.02 7.35
C LEU A 212 -13.89 -1.71 8.02
N SER A 213 -13.03 -0.92 7.37
CA SER A 213 -11.74 -0.44 7.89
C SER A 213 -11.38 0.89 7.23
N ASP A 214 -10.56 1.70 7.91
CA ASP A 214 -9.86 2.88 7.38
C ASP A 214 -10.73 3.94 6.66
N GLY A 215 -12.05 3.90 6.87
CA GLY A 215 -13.01 4.81 6.25
C GLY A 215 -12.64 6.30 6.28
N PRO A 216 -12.15 6.86 7.40
CA PRO A 216 -11.75 8.26 7.48
C PRO A 216 -10.64 8.68 6.51
N ASN A 217 -9.86 7.73 5.99
CA ASN A 217 -8.72 7.97 5.10
C ASN A 217 -9.04 7.65 3.64
N MET A 218 -10.07 6.83 3.38
CA MET A 218 -10.38 6.37 2.03
C MET A 218 -10.87 7.50 1.14
N VAL A 219 -10.43 7.48 -0.10
CA VAL A 219 -10.94 8.36 -1.15
C VAL A 219 -12.30 7.84 -1.61
N LYS A 220 -13.22 8.75 -1.89
CA LYS A 220 -14.51 8.40 -2.47
C LYS A 220 -14.36 8.03 -3.95
N LEU A 221 -14.98 6.93 -4.37
CA LEU A 221 -14.76 6.36 -5.71
C LEU A 221 -15.16 7.34 -6.83
N ASP A 222 -16.26 8.05 -6.68
CA ASP A 222 -16.75 9.01 -7.66
C ASP A 222 -15.89 10.29 -7.79
N GLU A 223 -15.09 10.60 -6.78
CA GLU A 223 -14.15 11.73 -6.77
C GLU A 223 -12.74 11.33 -7.24
N PHE A 224 -12.43 10.02 -7.30
CA PHE A 224 -11.08 9.51 -7.50
C PHE A 224 -10.53 9.84 -8.90
N GLU A 225 -11.33 9.76 -9.95
CA GLU A 225 -10.86 10.05 -11.32
C GLU A 225 -10.38 11.49 -11.48
N GLU A 226 -11.15 12.45 -10.99
CA GLU A 226 -10.78 13.87 -11.08
C GLU A 226 -9.57 14.21 -10.20
N MET A 227 -9.49 13.60 -9.02
CA MET A 227 -8.29 13.70 -8.18
C MET A 227 -7.05 13.14 -8.91
N LEU A 228 -7.17 11.97 -9.52
CA LEU A 228 -6.06 11.34 -10.26
C LEU A 228 -5.60 12.21 -11.45
N LYS A 229 -6.51 12.81 -12.21
CA LYS A 229 -6.18 13.75 -13.28
C LYS A 229 -5.35 14.93 -12.78
N ARG A 230 -5.69 15.48 -11.60
CA ARG A 230 -4.94 16.59 -11.00
C ARG A 230 -3.55 16.16 -10.53
N VAL A 231 -3.41 14.93 -10.01
CA VAL A 231 -2.11 14.35 -9.62
C VAL A 231 -1.24 14.10 -10.86
N ILE A 232 -1.80 13.56 -11.94
CA ILE A 232 -1.10 13.33 -13.22
C ILE A 232 -0.59 14.64 -13.83
N LYS A 233 -1.34 15.74 -13.72
CA LYS A 233 -0.86 17.06 -14.17
C LYS A 233 0.44 17.46 -13.46
N VAL A 234 0.53 17.23 -12.15
CA VAL A 234 1.78 17.48 -11.40
C VAL A 234 2.89 16.56 -11.89
N TYR A 235 2.61 15.26 -12.04
CA TYR A 235 3.58 14.29 -12.58
C TYR A 235 4.17 14.75 -13.92
N ASN A 236 3.32 15.17 -14.86
CA ASN A 236 3.75 15.63 -16.19
C ASN A 236 4.49 16.98 -16.17
N SER A 237 4.31 17.78 -15.11
CA SER A 237 4.99 19.09 -15.00
C SER A 237 6.38 19.02 -14.39
N VAL A 238 6.73 17.90 -13.73
CA VAL A 238 8.02 17.73 -13.04
C VAL A 238 8.94 16.70 -13.71
N ARG A 239 8.52 16.11 -14.81
CA ARG A 239 9.27 15.19 -15.66
C ARG A 239 9.35 15.71 -17.08
#